data_60523b858df8b31200839263473c17f0
#
_entry.id   60523b858df8b31200839263473c17f0
#
_cell.length_a   1.000
_cell.length_b   1.000
_cell.length_c   1.000
_cell.angle_alpha   90.00
_cell.angle_beta   90.00
_cell.angle_gamma   90.00
#
_symmetry.space_group_name_H-M   'P 1'
#
loop_
_entity.id
_entity.type
_entity.pdbx_description
1 polymer ?
#
loop_
_entity_poly.entity_id
_entity_poly.type
_entity_poly.pdbx_seq_one_letter_code
_entity_poly.pdbx_strand_id
1 'polypeptide(L)'
;VSASGSAATGEVEHMLRQVAPGRYDAYEGLLHALADGELYMLLWQGSPGSSDAQYGNMEVDGHGYAPCVTSPGELAASGWHRAHERVTGREIARALYPERWGVWLNPHAPGGGVGVPWADLRRIATGLDRMPAGPLRVSEPALEIPQFYAHLTQNAHRTPAVRSLRRGWVQPALGTPYLVIGLDLYDGSAAAVDEVRAMMRQSIGSVPEGLPVSTVALSDAYDPVALWLKAHARPFYDREAHGAPSQHAGSHRPGYGYPPAQHR
;
A
#
# COMPACT_ATOMS: atom_id res chain seq x y z
N VAL A 1 -1.98 -36.71 -2.60
CA VAL A 1 -1.70 -35.27 -2.49
C VAL A 1 -2.91 -34.40 -2.96
N SER A 2 -4.08 -34.97 -3.28
CA SER A 2 -5.18 -34.24 -3.96
C SER A 2 -6.31 -33.74 -3.06
N ALA A 3 -6.30 -33.99 -1.75
CA ALA A 3 -7.44 -33.62 -0.87
C ALA A 3 -7.41 -32.16 -0.40
N SER A 4 -6.25 -31.54 -0.25
CA SER A 4 -6.13 -30.16 0.25
C SER A 4 -6.59 -29.12 -0.77
N GLY A 5 -6.35 -29.32 -2.06
CA GLY A 5 -6.73 -28.35 -3.10
C GLY A 5 -8.24 -28.23 -3.31
N SER A 6 -9.00 -29.33 -3.11
CA SER A 6 -10.46 -29.31 -3.27
C SER A 6 -11.17 -28.53 -2.15
N ALA A 7 -10.64 -28.56 -0.93
CA ALA A 7 -11.20 -27.83 0.19
C ALA A 7 -10.97 -26.30 0.04
N ALA A 8 -9.77 -25.90 -0.37
CA ALA A 8 -9.43 -24.48 -0.58
C ALA A 8 -10.21 -23.84 -1.74
N THR A 9 -10.45 -24.59 -2.82
CA THR A 9 -11.28 -24.13 -3.95
C THR A 9 -12.72 -23.90 -3.52
N GLY A 10 -13.29 -24.79 -2.71
CA GLY A 10 -14.65 -24.64 -2.15
C GLY A 10 -14.78 -23.41 -1.25
N GLU A 11 -13.72 -23.02 -0.56
CA GLU A 11 -13.68 -21.83 0.29
C GLU A 11 -13.72 -20.53 -0.53
N VAL A 12 -12.94 -20.44 -1.60
CA VAL A 12 -12.97 -19.26 -2.52
C VAL A 12 -14.39 -19.03 -3.05
N GLU A 13 -15.05 -20.07 -3.54
CA GLU A 13 -16.43 -19.95 -4.05
C GLU A 13 -17.44 -19.61 -2.96
N HIS A 14 -17.25 -20.15 -1.75
CA HIS A 14 -18.10 -19.83 -0.61
C HIS A 14 -17.99 -18.34 -0.26
N MET A 15 -16.79 -17.83 -0.14
CA MET A 15 -16.54 -16.41 0.17
C MET A 15 -17.01 -15.50 -0.98
N LEU A 16 -16.77 -15.89 -2.23
CA LEU A 16 -17.20 -15.12 -3.40
C LEU A 16 -18.71 -14.88 -3.42
N ARG A 17 -19.52 -15.86 -3.03
CA ARG A 17 -20.98 -15.72 -2.92
C ARG A 17 -21.44 -14.76 -1.82
N GLN A 18 -20.59 -14.45 -0.86
CA GLN A 18 -20.91 -13.51 0.23
C GLN A 18 -20.55 -12.07 -0.09
N VAL A 19 -19.71 -11.85 -1.11
CA VAL A 19 -19.29 -10.51 -1.51
C VAL A 19 -20.48 -9.73 -2.06
N ALA A 20 -20.69 -8.56 -1.50
CA ALA A 20 -21.70 -7.59 -1.92
C ALA A 20 -21.20 -6.16 -1.66
N PRO A 21 -21.75 -5.15 -2.33
CA PRO A 21 -21.39 -3.76 -2.07
C PRO A 21 -21.52 -3.41 -0.58
N GLY A 22 -20.45 -2.86 0.00
CA GLY A 22 -20.38 -2.50 1.42
C GLY A 22 -20.05 -3.65 2.40
N ARG A 23 -20.00 -4.90 1.94
CA ARG A 23 -19.61 -6.06 2.75
C ARG A 23 -18.08 -6.28 2.70
N TYR A 24 -17.36 -5.33 3.28
CA TYR A 24 -15.89 -5.37 3.31
C TYR A 24 -15.34 -6.56 4.10
N ASP A 25 -16.06 -7.01 5.13
CA ASP A 25 -15.78 -8.23 5.90
C ASP A 25 -15.76 -9.48 5.01
N ALA A 26 -16.77 -9.65 4.18
CA ALA A 26 -16.87 -10.75 3.23
C ALA A 26 -15.79 -10.66 2.15
N TYR A 27 -15.52 -9.45 1.66
CA TYR A 27 -14.45 -9.22 0.68
C TYR A 27 -13.06 -9.51 1.27
N GLU A 28 -12.79 -9.12 2.53
CA GLU A 28 -11.54 -9.49 3.22
C GLU A 28 -11.41 -11.00 3.35
N GLY A 29 -12.50 -11.70 3.71
CA GLY A 29 -12.53 -13.15 3.72
C GLY A 29 -12.21 -13.77 2.36
N LEU A 30 -12.72 -13.17 1.27
CA LEU A 30 -12.37 -13.59 -0.09
C LEU A 30 -10.88 -13.44 -0.38
N LEU A 31 -10.24 -12.33 0.02
CA LEU A 31 -8.81 -12.13 -0.20
C LEU A 31 -7.97 -13.18 0.56
N HIS A 32 -8.37 -13.54 1.79
CA HIS A 32 -7.72 -14.61 2.55
C HIS A 32 -7.88 -15.97 1.87
N ALA A 33 -9.09 -16.32 1.43
CA ALA A 33 -9.33 -17.56 0.70
C ALA A 33 -8.56 -17.62 -0.62
N LEU A 34 -8.46 -16.50 -1.35
CA LEU A 34 -7.67 -16.40 -2.57
C LEU A 34 -6.19 -16.61 -2.35
N ALA A 35 -5.63 -16.11 -1.23
CA ALA A 35 -4.20 -16.22 -0.96
C ALA A 35 -3.71 -17.67 -0.99
N ASP A 36 -4.51 -18.59 -0.50
CA ASP A 36 -4.17 -20.01 -0.39
C ASP A 36 -4.94 -20.91 -1.38
N GLY A 37 -5.89 -20.32 -2.11
CA GLY A 37 -6.72 -20.99 -3.11
C GLY A 37 -6.03 -21.15 -4.47
N GLU A 38 -6.51 -22.11 -5.25
CA GLU A 38 -6.14 -22.30 -6.65
C GLU A 38 -7.16 -21.66 -7.57
N LEU A 39 -6.68 -21.01 -8.62
CA LEU A 39 -7.46 -20.39 -9.68
C LEU A 39 -7.04 -20.92 -11.04
N TYR A 40 -7.91 -20.77 -12.03
CA TYR A 40 -7.67 -21.12 -13.41
C TYR A 40 -7.56 -19.84 -14.23
N MET A 41 -6.33 -19.46 -14.60
CA MET A 41 -6.08 -18.34 -15.50
C MET A 41 -6.39 -18.76 -16.93
N LEU A 42 -7.18 -17.97 -17.64
CA LEU A 42 -7.58 -18.27 -18.99
C LEU A 42 -6.52 -17.82 -20.00
N LEU A 43 -6.03 -18.74 -20.84
CA LEU A 43 -5.07 -18.43 -21.88
C LEU A 43 -5.75 -18.16 -23.21
N TRP A 44 -5.45 -17.02 -23.79
CA TRP A 44 -5.96 -16.64 -25.11
C TRP A 44 -5.22 -17.38 -26.21
N GLN A 45 -3.89 -17.59 -26.03
CA GLN A 45 -3.00 -18.30 -26.94
C GLN A 45 -1.84 -18.94 -26.17
N GLY A 46 -1.18 -19.91 -26.79
CA GLY A 46 -0.01 -20.62 -26.23
C GLY A 46 -0.39 -21.71 -25.23
N SER A 47 0.58 -22.18 -24.51
CA SER A 47 0.46 -23.23 -23.48
C SER A 47 0.90 -22.70 -22.11
N PRO A 48 0.37 -23.24 -21.00
CA PRO A 48 0.79 -22.84 -19.66
C PRO A 48 2.30 -22.88 -19.49
N GLY A 49 2.88 -21.81 -18.96
CA GLY A 49 4.31 -21.69 -18.68
C GLY A 49 5.22 -21.55 -19.90
N SER A 50 4.67 -21.47 -21.11
CA SER A 50 5.46 -21.23 -22.33
C SER A 50 5.73 -19.74 -22.55
N SER A 51 6.80 -19.42 -23.29
CA SER A 51 7.16 -18.03 -23.61
C SER A 51 6.17 -17.33 -24.56
N ASP A 52 5.31 -18.09 -25.21
CA ASP A 52 4.24 -17.61 -26.10
C ASP A 52 2.86 -17.61 -25.42
N ALA A 53 2.81 -17.90 -24.12
CA ALA A 53 1.56 -17.85 -23.36
C ALA A 53 1.00 -16.42 -23.32
N GLN A 54 -0.21 -16.26 -23.85
CA GLN A 54 -0.96 -15.02 -23.78
C GLN A 54 -2.19 -15.23 -22.92
N TYR A 55 -2.21 -14.61 -21.77
CA TYR A 55 -3.35 -14.66 -20.86
C TYR A 55 -4.47 -13.75 -21.36
N GLY A 56 -5.69 -14.10 -21.03
CA GLY A 56 -6.84 -13.26 -21.26
C GLY A 56 -6.66 -11.90 -20.58
N ASN A 57 -7.21 -10.87 -21.17
CA ASN A 57 -7.24 -9.54 -20.60
C ASN A 57 -8.63 -8.92 -20.74
N MET A 58 -8.97 -8.06 -19.81
CA MET A 58 -10.17 -7.24 -19.85
C MET A 58 -9.91 -5.91 -19.17
N GLU A 59 -10.62 -4.88 -19.58
CA GLU A 59 -10.56 -3.56 -18.98
C GLU A 59 -11.91 -3.23 -18.34
N VAL A 60 -11.86 -2.76 -17.10
CA VAL A 60 -13.04 -2.30 -16.36
C VAL A 60 -12.67 -0.99 -15.68
N ASP A 61 -13.42 0.06 -15.96
CA ASP A 61 -13.24 1.42 -15.43
C ASP A 61 -11.80 1.96 -15.60
N GLY A 62 -11.17 1.66 -16.74
CA GLY A 62 -9.80 2.09 -17.04
C GLY A 62 -8.70 1.28 -16.36
N HIS A 63 -9.04 0.15 -15.74
CA HIS A 63 -8.09 -0.75 -15.08
C HIS A 63 -8.04 -2.11 -15.79
N GLY A 64 -6.82 -2.63 -15.95
CA GLY A 64 -6.58 -3.95 -16.55
C GLY A 64 -6.79 -5.09 -15.54
N TYR A 65 -7.45 -6.14 -15.98
CA TYR A 65 -7.70 -7.37 -15.22
C TYR A 65 -7.41 -8.61 -16.05
N ALA A 66 -6.83 -9.63 -15.39
CA ALA A 66 -6.74 -10.98 -15.96
C ALA A 66 -7.99 -11.79 -15.55
N PRO A 67 -8.77 -12.30 -16.52
CA PRO A 67 -9.92 -13.13 -16.22
C PRO A 67 -9.48 -14.49 -15.69
N CYS A 68 -10.08 -14.91 -14.57
CA CYS A 68 -9.85 -16.19 -13.94
C CYS A 68 -11.17 -16.85 -13.58
N VAL A 69 -11.17 -18.17 -13.47
CA VAL A 69 -12.30 -18.90 -12.89
C VAL A 69 -11.86 -19.67 -11.64
N THR A 70 -12.78 -19.82 -10.70
CA THR A 70 -12.47 -20.27 -9.35
C THR A 70 -12.49 -21.79 -9.17
N SER A 71 -13.06 -22.54 -10.11
CA SER A 71 -13.15 -23.98 -10.01
C SER A 71 -13.29 -24.66 -11.40
N PRO A 72 -13.10 -25.99 -11.47
CA PRO A 72 -13.40 -26.75 -12.68
C PRO A 72 -14.87 -26.63 -13.12
N GLY A 73 -15.79 -26.49 -12.17
CA GLY A 73 -17.21 -26.27 -12.45
C GLY A 73 -17.46 -24.92 -13.13
N GLU A 74 -16.85 -23.86 -12.60
CA GLU A 74 -16.89 -22.53 -13.19
C GLU A 74 -16.19 -22.49 -14.56
N LEU A 75 -15.09 -23.23 -14.73
CA LEU A 75 -14.41 -23.36 -16.01
C LEU A 75 -15.34 -23.99 -17.07
N ALA A 76 -16.03 -25.06 -16.71
CA ALA A 76 -17.00 -25.68 -17.61
C ALA A 76 -18.19 -24.74 -17.91
N ALA A 77 -18.72 -24.05 -16.90
CA ALA A 77 -19.80 -23.10 -17.05
C ALA A 77 -19.45 -21.88 -17.91
N SER A 78 -18.18 -21.47 -17.89
CA SER A 78 -17.68 -20.33 -18.69
C SER A 78 -17.70 -20.59 -20.20
N GLY A 79 -17.81 -21.84 -20.64
CA GLY A 79 -17.67 -22.22 -22.06
C GLY A 79 -16.26 -22.02 -22.62
N TRP A 80 -15.25 -21.87 -21.75
CA TRP A 80 -13.88 -21.70 -22.18
C TRP A 80 -13.29 -23.02 -22.68
N HIS A 81 -12.98 -23.08 -23.97
CA HIS A 81 -12.48 -24.29 -24.64
C HIS A 81 -10.99 -24.24 -24.99
N ARG A 82 -10.30 -23.15 -24.62
CA ARG A 82 -8.87 -22.97 -24.87
C ARG A 82 -8.07 -23.41 -23.65
N ALA A 83 -6.75 -23.30 -23.74
CA ALA A 83 -5.86 -23.61 -22.64
C ALA A 83 -6.15 -22.73 -21.40
N HIS A 84 -5.86 -23.25 -20.26
CA HIS A 84 -5.90 -22.56 -18.97
C HIS A 84 -4.74 -23.03 -18.11
N GLU A 85 -4.33 -22.21 -17.16
CA GLU A 85 -3.27 -22.54 -16.21
C GLU A 85 -3.85 -22.56 -14.79
N ARG A 86 -3.54 -23.60 -14.04
CA ARG A 86 -3.90 -23.71 -12.63
C ARG A 86 -2.78 -23.13 -11.80
N VAL A 87 -3.04 -22.06 -11.06
CA VAL A 87 -2.06 -21.26 -10.32
C VAL A 87 -2.64 -20.87 -8.97
N THR A 88 -1.82 -20.76 -7.94
CA THR A 88 -2.28 -20.26 -6.65
C THR A 88 -2.53 -18.76 -6.70
N GLY A 89 -3.47 -18.27 -5.89
CA GLY A 89 -3.76 -16.83 -5.82
C GLY A 89 -2.52 -16.00 -5.43
N ARG A 90 -1.63 -16.54 -4.62
CA ARG A 90 -0.36 -15.90 -4.26
C ARG A 90 0.60 -15.75 -5.45
N GLU A 91 0.69 -16.76 -6.30
CA GLU A 91 1.52 -16.72 -7.52
C GLU A 91 0.96 -15.71 -8.51
N ILE A 92 -0.36 -15.74 -8.75
CA ILE A 92 -1.04 -14.74 -9.58
C ILE A 92 -0.81 -13.33 -9.04
N ALA A 93 -1.00 -13.16 -7.75
CA ALA A 93 -0.82 -11.86 -7.10
C ALA A 93 0.58 -11.32 -7.32
N ARG A 94 1.64 -12.14 -7.11
CA ARG A 94 3.02 -11.74 -7.32
C ARG A 94 3.35 -11.38 -8.77
N ALA A 95 2.72 -12.07 -9.72
CA ALA A 95 2.92 -11.81 -11.14
C ALA A 95 2.23 -10.52 -11.62
N LEU A 96 1.02 -10.24 -11.14
CA LEU A 96 0.18 -9.20 -11.71
C LEU A 96 0.30 -7.84 -11.01
N TYR A 97 0.45 -7.79 -9.68
CA TYR A 97 0.43 -6.49 -8.99
C TYR A 97 1.54 -5.52 -9.41
N PRO A 98 2.80 -5.95 -9.75
CA PRO A 98 3.85 -5.04 -10.18
C PRO A 98 3.50 -4.30 -11.48
N GLU A 99 2.78 -4.97 -12.36
CA GLU A 99 2.28 -4.43 -13.62
C GLU A 99 0.97 -3.64 -13.47
N ARG A 100 0.48 -3.51 -12.22
CA ARG A 100 -0.81 -2.88 -11.87
C ARG A 100 -2.02 -3.53 -12.54
N TRP A 101 -1.96 -4.85 -12.70
CA TRP A 101 -3.07 -5.66 -13.17
C TRP A 101 -3.79 -6.30 -12.00
N GLY A 102 -5.12 -6.31 -12.07
CA GLY A 102 -6.00 -7.04 -11.15
C GLY A 102 -6.36 -8.43 -11.68
N VAL A 103 -7.20 -9.13 -10.92
CA VAL A 103 -7.85 -10.39 -11.33
C VAL A 103 -9.36 -10.18 -11.37
N TRP A 104 -10.02 -10.70 -12.37
CA TRP A 104 -11.47 -10.72 -12.46
C TRP A 104 -11.97 -12.15 -12.33
N LEU A 105 -12.67 -12.44 -11.25
CA LEU A 105 -13.13 -13.78 -10.90
C LEU A 105 -14.49 -14.06 -11.54
N ASN A 106 -14.63 -15.19 -12.22
CA ASN A 106 -15.85 -15.70 -12.83
C ASN A 106 -16.58 -14.65 -13.69
N PRO A 107 -15.95 -14.05 -14.71
CA PRO A 107 -16.55 -12.97 -15.53
C PRO A 107 -17.86 -13.41 -16.24
N HIS A 108 -18.06 -14.70 -16.44
CA HIS A 108 -19.24 -15.29 -17.06
C HIS A 108 -20.44 -15.45 -16.10
N ALA A 109 -20.21 -15.30 -14.79
CA ALA A 109 -21.26 -15.51 -13.79
C ALA A 109 -22.41 -14.48 -13.96
N PRO A 110 -23.64 -14.82 -13.60
CA PRO A 110 -24.73 -13.86 -13.54
C PRO A 110 -24.35 -12.72 -12.58
N GLY A 111 -24.29 -11.50 -13.08
CA GLY A 111 -23.80 -10.33 -12.31
C GLY A 111 -22.38 -9.90 -12.67
N GLY A 112 -21.70 -10.61 -13.60
CA GLY A 112 -20.42 -10.17 -14.18
C GLY A 112 -19.18 -10.50 -13.38
N GLY A 113 -19.29 -11.28 -12.28
CA GLY A 113 -18.15 -11.68 -11.47
C GLY A 113 -17.67 -10.60 -10.49
N VAL A 114 -16.46 -10.80 -9.93
CA VAL A 114 -15.87 -9.90 -8.94
C VAL A 114 -14.45 -9.53 -9.33
N GLY A 115 -14.16 -8.23 -9.40
CA GLY A 115 -12.83 -7.71 -9.63
C GLY A 115 -12.04 -7.60 -8.30
N VAL A 116 -10.79 -8.09 -8.32
CA VAL A 116 -9.81 -7.89 -7.27
C VAL A 116 -8.71 -6.98 -7.84
N PRO A 117 -8.63 -5.72 -7.44
CA PRO A 117 -7.69 -4.77 -8.01
C PRO A 117 -6.24 -5.09 -7.62
N TRP A 118 -5.30 -4.58 -8.39
CA TRP A 118 -3.86 -4.81 -8.17
C TRP A 118 -3.38 -4.46 -6.75
N ALA A 119 -3.97 -3.44 -6.13
CA ALA A 119 -3.63 -3.05 -4.77
C ALA A 119 -3.95 -4.14 -3.74
N ASP A 120 -5.06 -4.86 -3.92
CA ASP A 120 -5.44 -5.99 -3.07
C ASP A 120 -4.64 -7.25 -3.44
N LEU A 121 -4.28 -7.46 -4.71
CA LEU A 121 -3.32 -8.49 -5.09
C LEU A 121 -1.95 -8.27 -4.43
N ARG A 122 -1.49 -7.03 -4.33
CA ARG A 122 -0.29 -6.72 -3.57
C ARG A 122 -0.41 -7.17 -2.11
N ARG A 123 -1.55 -6.95 -1.46
CA ARG A 123 -1.79 -7.42 -0.09
C ARG A 123 -1.70 -8.94 0.00
N ILE A 124 -2.31 -9.67 -0.94
CA ILE A 124 -2.18 -11.14 -1.03
C ILE A 124 -0.71 -11.55 -1.17
N ALA A 125 0.05 -10.89 -2.03
CA ALA A 125 1.46 -11.21 -2.28
C ALA A 125 2.36 -10.96 -1.07
N THR A 126 2.06 -9.93 -0.25
CA THR A 126 2.90 -9.47 0.86
C THR A 126 2.38 -9.88 2.24
N GLY A 127 1.21 -10.53 2.34
CA GLY A 127 0.71 -11.15 3.57
C GLY A 127 -0.44 -10.45 4.24
N LEU A 128 -1.41 -9.87 3.67
CA LEU A 128 -2.75 -9.44 4.16
C LEU A 128 -2.85 -8.79 5.58
N ASP A 129 -1.72 -8.51 6.23
CA ASP A 129 -1.61 -8.18 7.65
C ASP A 129 -1.65 -6.66 7.96
N ARG A 130 -1.57 -5.78 6.94
CA ARG A 130 -1.35 -4.35 7.18
C ARG A 130 -2.55 -3.44 6.93
N MET A 131 -3.36 -3.76 5.93
CA MET A 131 -4.51 -2.93 5.57
C MET A 131 -5.68 -3.82 5.17
N PRO A 132 -6.78 -3.81 5.94
CA PRO A 132 -7.99 -4.53 5.57
C PRO A 132 -8.61 -3.94 4.29
N ALA A 133 -9.43 -4.75 3.61
CA ALA A 133 -10.15 -4.35 2.41
C ALA A 133 -11.11 -3.18 2.65
N GLY A 134 -11.43 -2.50 1.59
CA GLY A 134 -12.39 -1.40 1.59
C GLY A 134 -11.75 -0.02 1.52
N PRO A 135 -12.56 1.04 1.50
CA PRO A 135 -12.07 2.40 1.41
C PRO A 135 -11.17 2.76 2.57
N LEU A 136 -10.08 3.42 2.23
CA LEU A 136 -9.10 3.95 3.14
C LEU A 136 -9.18 5.47 3.12
N ARG A 137 -9.43 6.08 4.27
CA ARG A 137 -9.35 7.52 4.43
C ARG A 137 -8.02 7.88 5.07
N VAL A 138 -7.25 8.73 4.41
CA VAL A 138 -6.00 9.28 4.96
C VAL A 138 -6.16 10.79 5.08
N SER A 139 -5.75 11.36 6.20
CA SER A 139 -5.85 12.80 6.48
C SER A 139 -4.68 13.28 7.35
N GLU A 140 -4.54 14.58 7.52
CA GLU A 140 -3.69 15.13 8.56
C GLU A 140 -4.20 14.68 9.94
N PRO A 141 -3.30 14.34 10.89
CA PRO A 141 -3.73 13.98 12.24
C PRO A 141 -4.36 15.17 12.95
N ALA A 142 -5.58 15.01 13.42
CA ALA A 142 -6.24 16.00 14.29
C ALA A 142 -5.71 15.91 15.75
N LEU A 143 -5.04 14.83 16.10
CA LEU A 143 -4.49 14.59 17.44
C LEU A 143 -3.07 15.15 17.53
N GLU A 144 -2.86 16.09 18.47
CA GLU A 144 -1.53 16.61 18.76
C GLU A 144 -0.86 15.80 19.85
N ILE A 145 0.33 15.23 19.54
CA ILE A 145 1.15 14.43 20.43
C ILE A 145 2.59 15.00 20.45
N PRO A 146 2.75 16.21 20.99
CA PRO A 146 4.01 16.96 20.85
C PRO A 146 5.21 16.22 21.44
N GLN A 147 5.04 15.49 22.54
CA GLN A 147 6.12 14.73 23.17
C GLN A 147 6.62 13.60 22.28
N PHE A 148 5.72 12.86 21.66
CA PHE A 148 6.08 11.80 20.73
C PHE A 148 6.83 12.35 19.51
N TYR A 149 6.33 13.42 18.89
CA TYR A 149 7.02 14.02 17.74
C TYR A 149 8.38 14.61 18.11
N ALA A 150 8.50 15.21 19.29
CA ALA A 150 9.78 15.72 19.77
C ALA A 150 10.81 14.61 19.99
N HIS A 151 10.44 13.51 20.65
CA HIS A 151 11.29 12.35 20.83
C HIS A 151 11.67 11.70 19.50
N LEU A 152 10.70 11.55 18.61
CA LEU A 152 10.94 10.95 17.28
C LEU A 152 11.88 11.83 16.45
N THR A 153 11.71 13.15 16.47
CA THR A 153 12.62 14.10 15.83
C THR A 153 14.03 14.01 16.41
N GLN A 154 14.16 13.99 17.73
CA GLN A 154 15.45 13.87 18.39
C GLN A 154 16.18 12.56 18.03
N ASN A 155 15.45 11.45 18.01
CA ASN A 155 16.00 10.16 17.63
C ASN A 155 16.33 10.09 16.13
N ALA A 156 15.52 10.71 15.27
CA ALA A 156 15.79 10.81 13.84
C ALA A 156 17.09 11.60 13.55
N HIS A 157 17.37 12.67 14.30
CA HIS A 157 18.67 13.37 14.20
C HIS A 157 19.87 12.45 14.45
N ARG A 158 19.72 11.47 15.35
CA ARG A 158 20.77 10.51 15.72
C ARG A 158 20.83 9.29 14.79
N THR A 159 19.86 9.15 13.87
CA THR A 159 19.75 8.01 12.94
C THR A 159 20.07 8.48 11.54
N PRO A 160 21.33 8.36 11.06
CA PRO A 160 21.78 8.92 9.78
C PRO A 160 20.96 8.44 8.57
N ALA A 161 20.43 7.23 8.64
CA ALA A 161 19.61 6.65 7.58
C ALA A 161 18.32 7.44 7.30
N VAL A 162 17.79 8.21 8.29
CA VAL A 162 16.55 8.96 8.15
C VAL A 162 16.77 10.29 7.43
N ARG A 163 16.12 10.48 6.31
CA ARG A 163 16.10 11.72 5.54
C ARG A 163 14.96 12.64 5.99
N SER A 164 13.73 12.12 5.97
CA SER A 164 12.57 12.88 6.44
C SER A 164 11.50 12.00 7.07
N LEU A 165 10.65 12.61 7.91
CA LEU A 165 9.51 11.96 8.55
C LEU A 165 8.24 12.75 8.24
N ARG A 166 7.18 12.03 7.86
CA ARG A 166 5.84 12.57 7.66
C ARG A 166 4.84 11.86 8.56
N ARG A 167 3.71 12.48 8.79
CA ARG A 167 2.65 11.92 9.63
C ARG A 167 1.31 11.95 8.91
N GLY A 168 0.44 11.01 9.23
CA GLY A 168 -0.91 10.95 8.72
C GLY A 168 -1.83 10.20 9.68
N TRP A 169 -3.11 10.44 9.57
CA TRP A 169 -4.16 9.70 10.25
C TRP A 169 -4.85 8.77 9.27
N VAL A 170 -4.83 7.49 9.54
CA VAL A 170 -5.41 6.47 8.67
C VAL A 170 -6.67 5.90 9.33
N GLN A 171 -7.76 5.95 8.59
CA GLN A 171 -9.04 5.38 8.99
C GLN A 171 -9.45 4.32 7.96
N PRO A 172 -9.22 3.03 8.25
CA PRO A 172 -9.66 1.94 7.38
C PRO A 172 -11.17 1.73 7.49
N ALA A 173 -11.78 1.10 6.48
CA ALA A 173 -13.18 0.68 6.52
C ALA A 173 -13.43 -0.38 7.61
N LEU A 174 -12.44 -1.25 7.83
CA LEU A 174 -12.43 -2.27 8.88
C LEU A 174 -11.24 -2.03 9.80
N GLY A 175 -11.48 -2.13 11.10
CA GLY A 175 -10.43 -1.97 12.12
C GLY A 175 -10.39 -0.60 12.76
N THR A 176 -9.38 -0.40 13.60
CA THR A 176 -9.21 0.82 14.39
C THR A 176 -8.39 1.86 13.64
N PRO A 177 -8.79 3.14 13.65
CA PRO A 177 -7.96 4.22 13.12
C PRO A 177 -6.61 4.30 13.83
N TYR A 178 -5.58 4.71 13.12
CA TYR A 178 -4.22 4.76 13.63
C TYR A 178 -3.40 5.92 13.10
N LEU A 179 -2.38 6.31 13.85
CA LEU A 179 -1.35 7.23 13.42
C LEU A 179 -0.34 6.50 12.54
N VAL A 180 -0.04 7.04 11.37
CA VAL A 180 1.02 6.53 10.53
C VAL A 180 2.19 7.49 10.47
N ILE A 181 3.40 6.95 10.58
CA ILE A 181 4.66 7.66 10.36
C ILE A 181 5.27 7.20 9.04
N GLY A 182 5.34 8.10 8.08
CA GLY A 182 6.03 7.89 6.80
C GLY A 182 7.53 8.10 6.97
N LEU A 183 8.30 7.11 6.58
CA LEU A 183 9.75 7.06 6.70
C LEU A 183 10.39 7.25 5.33
N ASP A 184 11.12 8.34 5.15
CA ASP A 184 11.96 8.56 3.99
C ASP A 184 13.42 8.32 4.37
N LEU A 185 14.07 7.37 3.71
CA LEU A 185 15.42 6.94 4.03
C LEU A 185 16.36 7.27 2.87
N TYR A 186 17.62 7.57 3.18
CA TYR A 186 18.65 7.75 2.14
C TYR A 186 18.98 6.44 1.42
N ASP A 187 18.90 5.32 2.14
CA ASP A 187 19.08 4.00 1.58
C ASP A 187 18.11 3.00 2.23
N GLY A 188 17.79 1.91 1.51
CA GLY A 188 16.90 0.84 1.97
C GLY A 188 17.65 -0.41 2.44
N SER A 189 18.93 -0.29 2.81
CA SER A 189 19.72 -1.43 3.28
C SER A 189 19.13 -2.05 4.56
N ALA A 190 19.40 -3.32 4.79
CA ALA A 190 18.94 -4.01 6.00
C ALA A 190 19.43 -3.31 7.28
N ALA A 191 20.67 -2.80 7.26
CA ALA A 191 21.24 -2.05 8.37
C ALA A 191 20.46 -0.75 8.65
N ALA A 192 20.15 0.03 7.61
CA ALA A 192 19.35 1.24 7.73
C ALA A 192 17.93 0.96 8.28
N VAL A 193 17.30 -0.12 7.81
CA VAL A 193 15.99 -0.56 8.30
C VAL A 193 16.06 -0.94 9.78
N ASP A 194 17.10 -1.62 10.22
CA ASP A 194 17.27 -2.02 11.62
C ASP A 194 17.55 -0.81 12.53
N GLU A 195 18.34 0.18 12.09
CA GLU A 195 18.51 1.45 12.78
C GLU A 195 17.18 2.19 12.98
N VAL A 196 16.37 2.25 11.93
CA VAL A 196 15.04 2.89 11.98
C VAL A 196 14.09 2.14 12.90
N ARG A 197 14.11 0.81 12.88
CA ARG A 197 13.32 0.01 13.84
C ARG A 197 13.73 0.28 15.29
N ALA A 198 15.04 0.43 15.56
CA ALA A 198 15.54 0.79 16.88
C ALA A 198 15.07 2.19 17.28
N MET A 199 15.17 3.17 16.38
CA MET A 199 14.69 4.54 16.57
C MET A 199 13.19 4.55 16.92
N MET A 200 12.36 3.83 16.18
CA MET A 200 10.92 3.73 16.42
C MET A 200 10.62 3.10 17.78
N ARG A 201 11.29 1.99 18.15
CA ARG A 201 11.13 1.36 19.47
C ARG A 201 11.45 2.31 20.62
N GLN A 202 12.49 3.14 20.49
CA GLN A 202 12.86 4.14 21.50
C GLN A 202 11.82 5.24 21.64
N SER A 203 11.13 5.59 20.54
CA SER A 203 10.17 6.69 20.51
C SER A 203 8.77 6.26 20.94
N ILE A 204 8.38 4.99 20.69
CA ILE A 204 7.01 4.50 20.91
C ILE A 204 6.54 4.60 22.36
N GLY A 205 7.45 4.55 23.32
CA GLY A 205 7.14 4.70 24.75
C GLY A 205 6.56 6.08 25.14
N SER A 206 6.65 7.07 24.27
CA SER A 206 6.03 8.40 24.46
C SER A 206 4.69 8.58 23.77
N VAL A 207 4.17 7.53 23.14
CA VAL A 207 2.82 7.50 22.55
C VAL A 207 1.80 7.32 23.67
N PRO A 208 0.67 8.05 23.65
CA PRO A 208 -0.44 7.81 24.58
C PRO A 208 -0.92 6.37 24.54
N GLU A 209 -1.28 5.82 25.72
CA GLU A 209 -1.82 4.47 25.82
C GLU A 209 -3.08 4.32 24.94
N GLY A 210 -3.19 3.20 24.25
CA GLY A 210 -4.33 2.89 23.36
C GLY A 210 -4.30 3.56 22.00
N LEU A 211 -3.28 4.39 21.68
CA LEU A 211 -3.12 4.96 20.34
C LEU A 211 -2.30 4.03 19.45
N PRO A 212 -2.89 3.39 18.44
CA PRO A 212 -2.13 2.57 17.50
C PRO A 212 -1.24 3.45 16.62
N VAL A 213 0.03 3.05 16.48
CA VAL A 213 1.00 3.70 15.60
C VAL A 213 1.57 2.68 14.63
N SER A 214 1.57 3.02 13.35
CA SER A 214 2.17 2.22 12.28
C SER A 214 3.25 3.01 11.54
N THR A 215 4.07 2.32 10.76
CA THR A 215 5.09 2.93 9.92
C THR A 215 4.93 2.48 8.48
N VAL A 216 5.26 3.37 7.54
CA VAL A 216 5.29 3.06 6.12
C VAL A 216 6.55 3.64 5.49
N ALA A 217 7.21 2.86 4.62
CA ALA A 217 8.33 3.36 3.84
C ALA A 217 7.81 4.25 2.70
N LEU A 218 8.24 5.49 2.64
CA LEU A 218 7.83 6.40 1.56
C LEU A 218 8.40 6.01 0.19
N SER A 219 9.41 5.16 0.15
CA SER A 219 9.93 4.57 -1.09
C SER A 219 8.98 3.55 -1.72
N ASP A 220 7.99 3.05 -0.98
CA ASP A 220 7.02 2.09 -1.48
C ASP A 220 6.03 2.76 -2.47
N ALA A 221 6.24 2.48 -3.77
CA ALA A 221 5.43 3.06 -4.85
C ALA A 221 4.04 2.41 -5.00
N TYR A 222 3.78 1.35 -4.24
CA TYR A 222 2.53 0.59 -4.30
C TYR A 222 1.70 0.72 -3.01
N ASP A 223 2.18 1.44 -2.01
CA ASP A 223 1.43 1.67 -0.78
C ASP A 223 0.59 2.95 -0.89
N PRO A 224 -0.75 2.88 -0.84
CA PRO A 224 -1.62 4.04 -1.01
C PRO A 224 -1.42 5.09 0.10
N VAL A 225 -1.02 4.67 1.31
CA VAL A 225 -0.73 5.58 2.41
C VAL A 225 0.59 6.32 2.16
N ALA A 226 1.63 5.59 1.69
CA ALA A 226 2.90 6.21 1.31
C ALA A 226 2.71 7.23 0.18
N LEU A 227 1.93 6.87 -0.84
CA LEU A 227 1.62 7.78 -1.96
C LEU A 227 0.88 9.03 -1.47
N TRP A 228 -0.12 8.88 -0.61
CA TRP A 228 -0.84 10.02 -0.03
C TRP A 228 0.08 10.92 0.80
N LEU A 229 0.89 10.34 1.68
CA LEU A 229 1.84 11.09 2.51
C LEU A 229 2.84 11.88 1.67
N LYS A 230 3.34 11.30 0.58
CA LYS A 230 4.24 12.01 -0.35
C LYS A 230 3.58 13.20 -1.02
N ALA A 231 2.33 13.05 -1.43
CA ALA A 231 1.61 14.07 -2.18
C ALA A 231 1.04 15.19 -1.30
N HIS A 232 0.61 14.90 -0.06
CA HIS A 232 -0.20 15.82 0.73
C HIS A 232 0.39 16.21 2.08
N ALA A 233 1.12 15.29 2.77
CA ALA A 233 1.66 15.59 4.08
C ALA A 233 2.98 16.35 4.00
N ARG A 234 3.15 17.39 4.83
CA ARG A 234 4.44 18.07 5.00
C ARG A 234 5.32 17.28 5.98
N PRO A 235 6.66 17.24 5.74
CA PRO A 235 7.57 16.65 6.72
C PRO A 235 7.49 17.44 8.03
N PHE A 236 7.37 16.75 9.17
CA PHE A 236 7.58 17.34 10.49
C PHE A 236 9.05 17.25 10.93
N TYR A 237 9.80 16.38 10.26
CA TYR A 237 11.27 16.31 10.34
C TYR A 237 11.83 16.21 8.93
N ASP A 238 12.82 17.02 8.61
CA ASP A 238 13.58 17.01 7.36
C ASP A 238 15.03 17.34 7.67
N ARG A 239 15.92 16.39 7.45
CA ARG A 239 17.36 16.54 7.77
C ARG A 239 18.01 17.64 6.95
N GLU A 240 17.64 17.79 5.70
CA GLU A 240 18.21 18.79 4.81
C GLU A 240 17.78 20.21 5.21
N ALA A 241 16.52 20.37 5.64
CA ALA A 241 16.01 21.64 6.12
C ALA A 241 16.56 22.02 7.50
N HIS A 242 16.76 21.02 8.39
CA HIS A 242 17.30 21.27 9.73
C HIS A 242 18.83 21.36 9.77
N GLY A 243 19.52 20.86 8.74
CA GLY A 243 20.98 20.93 8.60
C GLY A 243 21.48 22.17 7.85
N ALA A 244 20.61 22.92 7.18
CA ALA A 244 20.98 24.17 6.52
C ALA A 244 21.25 25.24 7.60
N PRO A 245 22.45 25.84 7.67
CA PRO A 245 22.70 26.95 8.58
C PRO A 245 21.72 28.07 8.23
N SER A 246 21.02 28.59 9.23
CA SER A 246 20.09 29.71 9.10
C SER A 246 20.79 30.88 8.42
N GLN A 247 20.58 31.09 7.15
CA GLN A 247 21.07 32.27 6.43
C GLN A 247 20.25 33.52 6.78
N HIS A 248 19.85 33.67 8.04
CA HIS A 248 19.20 34.84 8.56
C HIS A 248 20.03 35.44 9.70
N ALA A 249 21.24 35.93 9.37
CA ALA A 249 21.91 36.89 10.22
C ALA A 249 22.67 37.86 9.31
N GLY A 250 22.18 39.06 9.19
CA GLY A 250 23.00 40.21 8.79
C GLY A 250 22.77 40.82 7.42
N SER A 251 21.59 41.30 7.09
CA SER A 251 21.48 42.46 6.24
C SER A 251 21.67 43.74 7.08
N HIS A 252 22.92 44.03 7.42
CA HIS A 252 23.28 45.40 7.77
C HIS A 252 23.00 46.28 6.55
N ARG A 253 21.93 47.06 6.61
CA ARG A 253 21.75 48.21 5.71
C ARG A 253 22.85 49.24 6.02
N PRO A 254 23.70 49.63 5.08
CA PRO A 254 24.53 50.82 5.23
C PRO A 254 23.59 52.03 5.22
N GLY A 255 23.61 52.82 6.31
CA GLY A 255 22.90 54.07 6.36
C GLY A 255 23.43 55.04 5.30
N TYR A 256 22.57 55.44 4.37
CA TYR A 256 22.81 56.58 3.51
C TYR A 256 22.63 57.84 4.34
N GLY A 257 23.77 58.50 4.72
CA GLY A 257 23.79 59.84 5.26
C GLY A 257 23.42 60.84 4.16
N TYR A 258 22.41 61.66 4.39
CA TYR A 258 22.10 62.83 3.57
C TYR A 258 23.14 63.93 3.84
N PRO A 259 23.68 64.58 2.81
CA PRO A 259 24.48 65.81 2.98
C PRO A 259 23.55 66.99 3.31
N PRO A 260 24.02 67.98 4.10
CA PRO A 260 23.21 69.17 4.44
C PRO A 260 23.03 70.09 3.27
N ALA A 261 21.81 70.65 3.18
CA ALA A 261 21.45 71.69 2.21
C ALA A 261 22.25 72.98 2.46
N GLN A 262 22.92 73.49 1.40
CA GLN A 262 23.47 74.83 1.37
C GLN A 262 22.41 75.82 0.84
N HIS A 263 22.03 76.76 1.66
CA HIS A 263 21.32 77.96 1.24
C HIS A 263 22.22 78.91 0.41
N ARG A 264 21.71 79.25 -0.75
CA ARG A 264 21.78 80.63 -1.36
C ARG A 264 20.59 80.86 -2.27
#